data_22a62df380e532baffbbe4c9cb78d279
#
_entry.id   22a62df380e532baffbbe4c9cb78d279
#
_cell.length_a   1.000
_cell.length_b   1.000
_cell.length_c   1.000
_cell.angle_alpha   90.00
_cell.angle_beta   90.00
_cell.angle_gamma   90.00
#
_symmetry.space_group_name_H-M   'P 1'
#
loop_
_entity.id
_entity.type
_entity.pdbx_description
1 polymer ?
#
loop_
_entity_poly.entity_id
_entity_poly.type
_entity_poly.pdbx_seq_one_letter_code
_entity_poly.pdbx_strand_id
1 'polypeptide(L)'
;WRLVFLLWLWFLALGLCSLGMMVYDLIHDKERWTQLQWYLSYGVIAVVLSAPQLICFTFEQVFQGTGSGNSFLQFWPNWVNSYESNGEFAFRDLYFWFYLKNIGLPFLMLILALFERNPKHRRLFAGALPIILAVELVRFQPNIYDNNKLMYLAWLLCCMIVADWCRDVWHRLKGMRGRGALAFVTAIAVFLSAGLTLWRECVSNYQAFSASAVEAGEFARDNTPEHSTYMTGTQHLNPIASIAGQNIVCGPDLWLYYHGLDTSERKMDIAAFYTDPEENLDLLEKYDVDYIYVSSYERSSYAVDVNTLDRLFTRVFSNWEATIYAVHPSSETEDMGNGASAALRGGA
;
A
#
# COMPACT_ATOMS: atom_id res chain seq x y z
N TRP A 1 -3.27 -9.71 -4.71
CA TRP A 1 -3.15 -8.46 -5.49
C TRP A 1 -1.98 -7.60 -5.00
N ARG A 2 -1.85 -7.28 -3.70
CA ARG A 2 -0.73 -6.48 -3.15
C ARG A 2 0.65 -7.07 -3.45
N LEU A 3 0.79 -8.39 -3.37
CA LEU A 3 2.07 -9.07 -3.62
C LEU A 3 2.51 -8.93 -5.08
N VAL A 4 1.57 -9.03 -6.01
CA VAL A 4 1.83 -8.94 -7.47
C VAL A 4 2.24 -7.53 -7.88
N PHE A 5 1.56 -6.52 -7.32
CA PHE A 5 1.92 -5.12 -7.58
C PHE A 5 3.31 -4.76 -7.02
N LEU A 6 3.63 -5.25 -5.83
CA LEU A 6 4.99 -5.11 -5.27
C LEU A 6 6.03 -5.76 -6.18
N LEU A 7 5.75 -6.95 -6.72
CA LEU A 7 6.65 -7.65 -7.63
C LEU A 7 6.93 -6.85 -8.91
N TRP A 8 5.92 -6.15 -9.48
CA TRP A 8 6.11 -5.29 -10.64
C TRP A 8 7.06 -4.13 -10.38
N LEU A 9 6.90 -3.41 -9.25
CA LEU A 9 7.80 -2.33 -8.88
C LEU A 9 9.23 -2.81 -8.62
N TRP A 10 9.39 -3.97 -8.00
CA TRP A 10 10.70 -4.59 -7.80
C TRP A 10 11.36 -4.96 -9.12
N PHE A 11 10.58 -5.50 -10.05
CA PHE A 11 11.05 -5.85 -11.39
C PHE A 11 11.50 -4.61 -12.15
N LEU A 12 10.71 -3.55 -12.13
CA LEU A 12 11.07 -2.25 -12.71
C LEU A 12 12.37 -1.70 -12.09
N ALA A 13 12.47 -1.72 -10.76
CA ALA A 13 13.66 -1.24 -10.07
C ALA A 13 14.92 -2.05 -10.42
N LEU A 14 14.81 -3.38 -10.49
CA LEU A 14 15.92 -4.25 -10.92
C LEU A 14 16.31 -3.99 -12.38
N GLY A 15 15.34 -3.78 -13.26
CA GLY A 15 15.57 -3.41 -14.65
C GLY A 15 16.30 -2.07 -14.78
N LEU A 16 15.84 -1.04 -14.08
CA LEU A 16 16.46 0.28 -14.05
C LEU A 16 17.87 0.23 -13.45
N CYS A 17 18.05 -0.51 -12.36
CA CYS A 17 19.35 -0.72 -11.74
C CYS A 17 20.34 -1.40 -12.69
N SER A 18 19.90 -2.49 -13.34
CA SER A 18 20.71 -3.23 -14.30
C SER A 18 21.07 -2.36 -15.51
N LEU A 19 20.12 -1.56 -16.00
CA LEU A 19 20.36 -0.60 -17.09
C LEU A 19 21.44 0.42 -16.71
N GLY A 20 21.34 1.03 -15.53
CA GLY A 20 22.34 1.98 -15.06
C GLY A 20 23.74 1.39 -14.91
N MET A 21 23.83 0.19 -14.33
CA MET A 21 25.11 -0.53 -14.20
C MET A 21 25.65 -0.93 -15.57
N MET A 22 24.80 -1.41 -16.48
CA MET A 22 25.19 -1.73 -17.85
C MET A 22 25.79 -0.53 -18.58
N VAL A 23 25.12 0.63 -18.52
CA VAL A 23 25.63 1.86 -19.16
C VAL A 23 27.00 2.23 -18.57
N TYR A 24 27.16 2.15 -17.25
CA TYR A 24 28.44 2.43 -16.60
C TYR A 24 29.53 1.48 -17.08
N ASP A 25 29.27 0.15 -17.11
CA ASP A 25 30.21 -0.87 -17.52
C ASP A 25 30.58 -0.71 -19.01
N LEU A 26 29.61 -0.43 -19.90
CA LEU A 26 29.85 -0.18 -21.33
C LEU A 26 30.75 1.04 -21.58
N ILE A 27 30.71 2.06 -20.71
CA ILE A 27 31.56 3.25 -20.83
C ILE A 27 32.98 2.99 -20.33
N HIS A 28 33.14 2.18 -19.28
CA HIS A 28 34.40 2.07 -18.53
C HIS A 28 35.15 0.77 -18.76
N ASP A 29 34.46 -0.30 -19.22
CA ASP A 29 35.07 -1.60 -19.47
C ASP A 29 35.64 -1.70 -20.91
N LYS A 30 36.73 -2.43 -21.05
CA LYS A 30 37.35 -2.70 -22.35
C LYS A 30 36.60 -3.81 -23.12
N GLU A 31 35.96 -4.73 -22.40
CA GLU A 31 35.24 -5.87 -23.01
C GLU A 31 33.73 -5.55 -23.17
N ARG A 32 33.40 -4.44 -23.79
CA ARG A 32 32.05 -3.92 -23.94
C ARG A 32 31.04 -4.92 -24.51
N TRP A 33 31.44 -5.71 -25.51
CA TRP A 33 30.54 -6.66 -26.15
C TRP A 33 30.22 -7.86 -25.26
N THR A 34 31.18 -8.34 -24.47
CA THR A 34 30.98 -9.42 -23.50
C THR A 34 30.02 -8.95 -22.40
N GLN A 35 30.22 -7.72 -21.90
CA GLN A 35 29.33 -7.15 -20.92
C GLN A 35 27.89 -6.96 -21.47
N LEU A 36 27.76 -6.44 -22.69
CA LEU A 36 26.45 -6.28 -23.32
C LEU A 36 25.72 -7.62 -23.49
N GLN A 37 26.41 -8.67 -23.95
CA GLN A 37 25.84 -10.01 -24.08
C GLN A 37 25.34 -10.55 -22.73
N TRP A 38 26.09 -10.33 -21.66
CA TRP A 38 25.72 -10.74 -20.32
C TRP A 38 24.41 -10.04 -19.86
N TYR A 39 24.35 -8.72 -19.99
CA TYR A 39 23.16 -7.96 -19.60
C TYR A 39 21.95 -8.28 -20.47
N LEU A 40 22.12 -8.48 -21.78
CA LEU A 40 21.04 -8.88 -22.68
C LEU A 40 20.53 -10.28 -22.35
N SER A 41 21.40 -11.24 -22.12
CA SER A 41 21.01 -12.60 -21.75
C SER A 41 20.24 -12.61 -20.43
N TYR A 42 20.73 -11.88 -19.42
CA TYR A 42 20.04 -11.70 -18.16
C TYR A 42 18.67 -11.05 -18.35
N GLY A 43 18.60 -9.96 -19.11
CA GLY A 43 17.37 -9.24 -19.37
C GLY A 43 16.31 -10.08 -20.09
N VAL A 44 16.71 -10.83 -21.13
CA VAL A 44 15.79 -11.73 -21.85
C VAL A 44 15.24 -12.81 -20.93
N ILE A 45 16.11 -13.49 -20.16
CA ILE A 45 15.67 -14.53 -19.22
C ILE A 45 14.73 -13.93 -18.16
N ALA A 46 15.07 -12.78 -17.59
CA ALA A 46 14.26 -12.11 -16.58
C ALA A 46 12.87 -11.73 -17.12
N VAL A 47 12.79 -11.17 -18.34
CA VAL A 47 11.52 -10.81 -19.00
C VAL A 47 10.70 -12.07 -19.29
N VAL A 48 11.29 -13.11 -19.85
CA VAL A 48 10.56 -14.36 -20.16
C VAL A 48 9.99 -15.00 -18.90
N LEU A 49 10.76 -15.07 -17.82
CA LEU A 49 10.29 -15.66 -16.56
C LEU A 49 9.20 -14.82 -15.87
N SER A 50 9.22 -13.49 -16.02
CA SER A 50 8.22 -12.60 -15.43
C SER A 50 7.04 -12.30 -16.35
N ALA A 51 7.11 -12.66 -17.63
CA ALA A 51 6.09 -12.35 -18.64
C ALA A 51 4.67 -12.76 -18.24
N PRO A 52 4.40 -13.95 -17.66
CA PRO A 52 3.05 -14.33 -17.25
C PRO A 52 2.42 -13.33 -16.27
N GLN A 53 3.21 -12.85 -15.31
CA GLN A 53 2.73 -11.85 -14.33
C GLN A 53 2.64 -10.44 -14.93
N LEU A 54 3.63 -10.04 -15.75
CA LEU A 54 3.63 -8.71 -16.36
C LEU A 54 2.46 -8.54 -17.34
N ILE A 55 2.17 -9.55 -18.17
CA ILE A 55 1.09 -9.47 -19.16
C ILE A 55 -0.27 -9.40 -18.47
N CYS A 56 -0.55 -10.30 -17.53
CA CYS A 56 -1.85 -10.38 -16.87
C CYS A 56 -2.20 -9.15 -16.03
N PHE A 57 -1.22 -8.49 -15.41
CA PHE A 57 -1.49 -7.38 -14.48
C PHE A 57 -1.13 -6.01 -15.03
N THR A 58 0.01 -5.90 -15.71
CA THR A 58 0.47 -4.61 -16.19
C THR A 58 -0.32 -4.15 -17.41
N PHE A 59 -0.66 -5.09 -18.29
CA PHE A 59 -1.41 -4.76 -19.51
C PHE A 59 -2.81 -4.26 -19.16
N GLU A 60 -3.53 -4.95 -18.30
CA GLU A 60 -4.86 -4.52 -17.87
C GLU A 60 -4.83 -3.16 -17.16
N GLN A 61 -3.91 -2.96 -16.24
CA GLN A 61 -3.85 -1.73 -15.45
C GLN A 61 -3.32 -0.52 -16.22
N VAL A 62 -2.36 -0.73 -17.14
CA VAL A 62 -1.73 0.38 -17.88
C VAL A 62 -2.47 0.71 -19.16
N PHE A 63 -3.01 -0.30 -19.86
CA PHE A 63 -3.56 -0.13 -21.20
C PHE A 63 -5.10 -0.18 -21.27
N GLN A 64 -5.76 -0.88 -20.38
CA GLN A 64 -7.23 -0.94 -20.40
C GLN A 64 -7.90 0.20 -19.63
N GLY A 65 -7.14 1.03 -18.93
CA GLY A 65 -7.56 2.23 -18.25
C GLY A 65 -8.90 2.06 -17.54
N THR A 66 -8.89 1.72 -16.27
CA THR A 66 -10.13 1.79 -15.49
C THR A 66 -10.69 3.20 -15.63
N GLY A 67 -11.96 3.35 -15.98
CA GLY A 67 -12.62 4.57 -16.43
C GLY A 67 -12.54 5.82 -15.52
N SER A 68 -11.69 5.84 -14.51
CA SER A 68 -11.52 6.95 -13.57
C SER A 68 -10.72 8.15 -14.11
N GLY A 69 -10.30 8.15 -15.39
CA GLY A 69 -9.59 9.28 -16.02
C GLY A 69 -8.19 9.56 -15.46
N ASN A 70 -7.73 8.84 -14.44
CA ASN A 70 -6.41 9.01 -13.87
C ASN A 70 -5.40 8.10 -14.57
N SER A 71 -4.55 8.69 -15.41
CA SER A 71 -3.41 8.00 -16.00
C SER A 71 -2.52 7.43 -14.90
N PHE A 72 -2.18 6.14 -15.01
CA PHE A 72 -1.28 5.45 -14.09
C PHE A 72 0.12 6.06 -14.07
N LEU A 73 0.58 6.59 -15.22
CA LEU A 73 1.87 7.22 -15.39
C LEU A 73 1.66 8.70 -15.68
N GLN A 74 2.11 9.54 -14.79
CA GLN A 74 2.03 10.99 -14.96
C GLN A 74 3.40 11.64 -14.73
N PHE A 75 3.71 12.67 -15.51
CA PHE A 75 4.85 13.51 -15.22
C PHE A 75 4.61 14.25 -13.90
N TRP A 76 5.54 14.06 -12.94
CA TRP A 76 5.44 14.64 -11.61
C TRP A 76 6.84 14.98 -11.09
N PRO A 77 7.33 16.22 -11.31
CA PRO A 77 8.69 16.59 -10.96
C PRO A 77 8.87 16.71 -9.45
N ASN A 78 10.03 16.28 -8.97
CA ASN A 78 10.46 16.41 -7.57
C ASN A 78 9.58 15.66 -6.56
N TRP A 79 9.01 14.52 -6.98
CA TRP A 79 8.37 13.52 -6.13
C TRP A 79 7.38 14.13 -5.10
N VAL A 80 7.46 13.74 -3.80
CA VAL A 80 6.57 14.23 -2.73
C VAL A 80 6.83 15.68 -2.30
N ASN A 81 7.91 16.29 -2.78
CA ASN A 81 8.20 17.70 -2.52
C ASN A 81 7.32 18.63 -3.35
N SER A 82 6.80 18.17 -4.48
CA SER A 82 5.92 18.98 -5.33
C SER A 82 4.43 18.76 -4.98
N TYR A 83 3.66 19.75 -5.34
CA TYR A 83 2.20 19.69 -5.37
C TYR A 83 1.68 20.49 -6.55
N GLU A 84 0.53 20.15 -7.05
CA GLU A 84 -0.13 20.88 -8.13
C GLU A 84 -1.03 21.97 -7.55
N SER A 85 -0.88 23.17 -8.09
CA SER A 85 -1.72 24.33 -7.75
C SER A 85 -2.03 25.09 -9.02
N ASN A 86 -3.31 25.27 -9.35
CA ASN A 86 -3.78 25.98 -10.55
C ASN A 86 -3.17 25.48 -11.88
N GLY A 87 -2.89 24.17 -11.99
CA GLY A 87 -2.29 23.57 -13.18
C GLY A 87 -0.77 23.74 -13.30
N GLU A 88 -0.13 24.32 -12.28
CA GLU A 88 1.32 24.48 -12.22
C GLU A 88 1.91 23.67 -11.05
N PHE A 89 3.15 23.22 -11.21
CA PHE A 89 3.88 22.56 -10.13
C PHE A 89 4.52 23.59 -9.21
N ALA A 90 4.23 23.47 -7.92
CA ALA A 90 4.90 24.22 -6.86
C ALA A 90 5.67 23.25 -5.94
N PHE A 91 6.69 23.74 -5.26
CA PHE A 91 7.56 22.96 -4.41
C PHE A 91 7.46 23.44 -2.97
N ARG A 92 7.39 22.48 -2.01
CA ARG A 92 7.30 22.79 -0.58
C ARG A 92 8.62 23.30 -0.03
N ASP A 93 9.72 22.72 -0.48
CA ASP A 93 11.08 23.02 -0.04
C ASP A 93 12.03 23.17 -1.24
N LEU A 94 13.16 23.83 -1.01
CA LEU A 94 14.28 23.79 -1.95
C LEU A 94 14.78 22.35 -2.11
N TYR A 95 15.12 21.93 -3.33
CA TYR A 95 15.44 20.56 -3.70
C TYR A 95 16.43 19.87 -2.73
N PHE A 96 17.62 20.43 -2.55
CA PHE A 96 18.63 19.86 -1.63
C PHE A 96 18.22 19.90 -0.17
N TRP A 97 17.48 20.92 0.23
CA TRP A 97 16.98 21.03 1.61
C TRP A 97 15.92 19.98 1.91
N PHE A 98 15.08 19.66 0.94
CA PHE A 98 14.12 18.56 1.05
C PHE A 98 14.81 17.24 1.36
N TYR A 99 15.86 16.87 0.59
CA TYR A 99 16.61 15.64 0.83
C TYR A 99 17.38 15.66 2.14
N LEU A 100 17.98 16.79 2.50
CA LEU A 100 18.67 16.92 3.77
C LEU A 100 17.71 16.75 4.96
N LYS A 101 16.49 17.31 4.90
CA LYS A 101 15.48 17.14 5.95
C LYS A 101 15.01 15.68 6.09
N ASN A 102 14.83 14.98 4.98
CA ASN A 102 14.20 13.66 4.98
C ASN A 102 15.22 12.51 5.17
N ILE A 103 16.44 12.66 4.68
CA ILE A 103 17.49 11.63 4.75
C ILE A 103 18.53 11.95 5.84
N GLY A 104 18.80 13.25 6.05
CA GLY A 104 19.75 13.72 7.04
C GLY A 104 21.22 13.55 6.64
N LEU A 105 22.07 13.28 7.61
CA LEU A 105 23.51 13.15 7.44
C LEU A 105 23.95 12.15 6.35
N PRO A 106 23.32 10.98 6.17
CA PRO A 106 23.69 10.05 5.09
C PRO A 106 23.63 10.64 3.69
N PHE A 107 22.76 11.63 3.45
CA PHE A 107 22.71 12.34 2.16
C PHE A 107 23.99 13.11 1.87
N LEU A 108 24.53 13.84 2.87
CA LEU A 108 25.80 14.55 2.75
C LEU A 108 26.98 13.58 2.60
N MET A 109 26.96 12.47 3.35
CA MET A 109 27.97 11.42 3.25
C MET A 109 28.00 10.78 1.86
N LEU A 110 26.86 10.56 1.24
CA LEU A 110 26.77 10.05 -0.13
C LEU A 110 27.45 11.00 -1.11
N ILE A 111 27.14 12.29 -1.01
CA ILE A 111 27.76 13.32 -1.87
C ILE A 111 29.28 13.28 -1.71
N LEU A 112 29.78 13.26 -0.48
CA LEU A 112 31.22 13.20 -0.20
C LEU A 112 31.87 11.92 -0.76
N ALA A 113 31.21 10.76 -0.58
CA ALA A 113 31.68 9.48 -1.09
C ALA A 113 31.80 9.47 -2.63
N LEU A 114 30.86 10.11 -3.34
CA LEU A 114 30.88 10.20 -4.81
C LEU A 114 31.97 11.16 -5.32
N PHE A 115 32.31 12.20 -4.57
CA PHE A 115 33.43 13.10 -4.91
C PHE A 115 34.80 12.41 -4.87
N GLU A 116 34.97 11.36 -4.06
CA GLU A 116 36.23 10.61 -3.99
C GLU A 116 36.54 9.76 -5.24
N ARG A 117 35.61 9.70 -6.20
CA ARG A 117 35.78 9.04 -7.50
C ARG A 117 36.10 7.54 -7.44
N ASN A 118 35.71 6.85 -6.37
CA ASN A 118 35.85 5.40 -6.26
C ASN A 118 35.01 4.70 -7.35
N PRO A 119 35.61 3.86 -8.23
CA PRO A 119 34.87 3.20 -9.33
C PRO A 119 33.72 2.32 -8.83
N LYS A 120 33.90 1.63 -7.69
CA LYS A 120 32.83 0.78 -7.10
C LYS A 120 31.63 1.62 -6.67
N HIS A 121 31.88 2.75 -6.01
CA HIS A 121 30.82 3.68 -5.57
C HIS A 121 30.07 4.25 -6.78
N ARG A 122 30.79 4.65 -7.81
CA ARG A 122 30.21 5.19 -9.04
C ARG A 122 29.37 4.16 -9.79
N ARG A 123 29.82 2.91 -9.87
CA ARG A 123 29.05 1.81 -10.49
C ARG A 123 27.76 1.53 -9.72
N LEU A 124 27.82 1.45 -8.38
CA LEU A 124 26.61 1.28 -7.56
C LEU A 124 25.64 2.47 -7.71
N PHE A 125 26.19 3.68 -7.71
CA PHE A 125 25.37 4.87 -7.92
C PHE A 125 24.77 4.95 -9.32
N ALA A 126 25.48 4.49 -10.34
CA ALA A 126 24.95 4.36 -11.70
C ALA A 126 23.72 3.42 -11.75
N GLY A 127 23.70 2.37 -10.93
CA GLY A 127 22.52 1.53 -10.75
C GLY A 127 21.36 2.23 -9.99
N ALA A 128 21.68 3.06 -9.02
CA ALA A 128 20.66 3.80 -8.26
C ALA A 128 20.05 4.97 -9.07
N LEU A 129 20.86 5.62 -9.90
CA LEU A 129 20.51 6.87 -10.59
C LEU A 129 19.26 6.77 -11.47
N PRO A 130 19.06 5.74 -12.33
CA PRO A 130 17.85 5.63 -13.13
C PRO A 130 16.58 5.47 -12.28
N ILE A 131 16.68 4.80 -11.15
CA ILE A 131 15.56 4.66 -10.20
C ILE A 131 15.24 6.01 -9.58
N ILE A 132 16.25 6.76 -9.13
CA ILE A 132 16.09 8.11 -8.57
C ILE A 132 15.43 9.01 -9.61
N LEU A 133 15.93 9.03 -10.85
CA LEU A 133 15.36 9.86 -11.93
C LEU A 133 13.91 9.46 -12.25
N ALA A 134 13.59 8.17 -12.24
CA ALA A 134 12.23 7.71 -12.45
C ALA A 134 11.28 8.22 -11.34
N VAL A 135 11.70 8.12 -10.07
CA VAL A 135 10.91 8.63 -8.92
C VAL A 135 10.77 10.15 -8.95
N GLU A 136 11.82 10.85 -9.38
CA GLU A 136 11.86 12.33 -9.46
C GLU A 136 10.99 12.91 -10.57
N LEU A 137 10.71 12.15 -11.62
CA LEU A 137 10.05 12.67 -12.81
C LEU A 137 8.70 12.04 -13.08
N VAL A 138 8.42 10.85 -12.53
CA VAL A 138 7.23 10.08 -12.87
C VAL A 138 6.50 9.64 -11.61
N ARG A 139 5.21 9.91 -11.57
CA ARG A 139 4.28 9.32 -10.61
C ARG A 139 3.75 8.03 -11.22
N PHE A 140 4.00 6.89 -10.55
CA PHE A 140 3.61 5.57 -11.03
C PHE A 140 2.23 5.15 -10.56
N GLN A 141 1.65 5.88 -9.63
CA GLN A 141 0.32 5.60 -9.06
C GLN A 141 -0.38 6.89 -8.66
N PRO A 142 -1.71 6.89 -8.51
CA PRO A 142 -2.44 8.04 -8.00
C PRO A 142 -1.93 8.54 -6.65
N ASN A 143 -1.50 7.61 -5.77
CA ASN A 143 -0.84 7.97 -4.51
C ASN A 143 0.65 8.24 -4.73
N ILE A 144 1.03 9.50 -4.64
CA ILE A 144 2.42 9.96 -4.82
C ILE A 144 3.42 9.29 -3.85
N TYR A 145 2.97 8.89 -2.66
CA TYR A 145 3.83 8.24 -1.66
C TYR A 145 4.23 6.81 -2.05
N ASP A 146 3.54 6.18 -2.99
CA ASP A 146 3.88 4.82 -3.42
C ASP A 146 5.21 4.74 -4.18
N ASN A 147 5.67 5.84 -4.75
CA ASN A 147 7.02 5.94 -5.30
C ASN A 147 8.13 5.71 -4.25
N ASN A 148 7.82 5.83 -2.95
CA ASN A 148 8.76 5.51 -1.87
C ASN A 148 9.32 4.10 -1.99
N LYS A 149 8.53 3.15 -2.48
CA LYS A 149 8.93 1.76 -2.67
C LYS A 149 10.12 1.63 -3.63
N LEU A 150 10.14 2.42 -4.71
CA LEU A 150 11.26 2.51 -5.64
C LEU A 150 12.44 3.26 -5.02
N MET A 151 12.17 4.37 -4.35
CA MET A 151 13.22 5.18 -3.71
C MET A 151 13.97 4.38 -2.64
N TYR A 152 13.31 3.52 -1.87
CA TYR A 152 13.98 2.66 -0.88
C TYR A 152 15.01 1.73 -1.51
N LEU A 153 14.76 1.21 -2.72
CA LEU A 153 15.73 0.36 -3.41
C LEU A 153 16.95 1.15 -3.89
N ALA A 154 16.72 2.32 -4.49
CA ALA A 154 17.81 3.21 -4.87
C ALA A 154 18.63 3.64 -3.64
N TRP A 155 17.95 3.96 -2.55
CA TRP A 155 18.59 4.38 -1.31
C TRP A 155 19.36 3.24 -0.64
N LEU A 156 18.92 2.01 -0.75
CA LEU A 156 19.68 0.83 -0.28
C LEU A 156 21.07 0.75 -0.95
N LEU A 157 21.14 0.96 -2.27
CA LEU A 157 22.42 1.03 -2.98
C LEU A 157 23.27 2.22 -2.51
N CYS A 158 22.66 3.37 -2.27
CA CYS A 158 23.32 4.54 -1.71
C CYS A 158 23.85 4.28 -0.28
N CYS A 159 23.10 3.56 0.55
CA CYS A 159 23.55 3.17 1.89
C CYS A 159 24.80 2.26 1.85
N MET A 160 24.89 1.35 0.86
CA MET A 160 26.08 0.52 0.67
C MET A 160 27.31 1.39 0.36
N ILE A 161 27.16 2.43 -0.46
CA ILE A 161 28.23 3.39 -0.77
C ILE A 161 28.65 4.15 0.47
N VAL A 162 27.69 4.67 1.24
CA VAL A 162 27.96 5.41 2.49
C VAL A 162 28.65 4.53 3.51
N ALA A 163 28.23 3.29 3.69
CA ALA A 163 28.84 2.36 4.64
C ALA A 163 30.29 2.03 4.27
N ASP A 164 30.57 1.75 2.99
CA ASP A 164 31.92 1.49 2.51
C ASP A 164 32.82 2.74 2.67
N TRP A 165 32.31 3.92 2.34
CA TRP A 165 33.00 5.19 2.54
C TRP A 165 33.28 5.47 4.03
N CYS A 166 32.32 5.24 4.93
CA CYS A 166 32.51 5.39 6.37
C CYS A 166 33.61 4.47 6.90
N ARG A 167 33.67 3.22 6.41
CA ARG A 167 34.75 2.29 6.74
C ARG A 167 36.11 2.84 6.31
N ASP A 168 36.20 3.36 5.10
CA ASP A 168 37.47 3.93 4.58
C ASP A 168 37.87 5.19 5.35
N VAL A 169 36.93 6.07 5.69
CA VAL A 169 37.17 7.24 6.56
C VAL A 169 37.66 6.79 7.95
N TRP A 170 37.02 5.76 8.53
CA TRP A 170 37.46 5.19 9.81
C TRP A 170 38.88 4.70 9.75
N HIS A 171 39.32 4.06 8.69
CA HIS A 171 40.71 3.61 8.52
C HIS A 171 41.67 4.80 8.34
N ARG A 172 41.29 5.82 7.58
CA ARG A 172 42.11 7.04 7.40
C ARG A 172 42.32 7.80 8.71
N LEU A 173 41.31 7.81 9.56
CA LEU A 173 41.38 8.48 10.89
C LEU A 173 42.06 7.64 11.96
N LYS A 174 42.81 6.59 11.63
CA LYS A 174 43.43 5.64 12.59
C LYS A 174 44.34 6.32 13.62
N GLY A 175 45.01 7.40 13.25
CA GLY A 175 45.88 8.18 14.14
C GLY A 175 45.20 9.31 14.92
N MET A 176 43.91 9.59 14.66
CA MET A 176 43.19 10.71 15.27
C MET A 176 42.75 10.37 16.70
N ARG A 177 43.14 11.21 17.69
CA ARG A 177 42.56 11.14 19.04
C ARG A 177 41.08 11.55 18.98
N GLY A 178 40.19 10.74 19.58
CA GLY A 178 38.73 11.03 19.58
C GLY A 178 37.95 10.49 18.38
N ARG A 179 38.56 9.73 17.45
CA ARG A 179 37.82 9.11 16.33
C ARG A 179 36.63 8.26 16.79
N GLY A 180 36.74 7.60 17.98
CA GLY A 180 35.65 6.83 18.56
C GLY A 180 34.47 7.71 18.96
N ALA A 181 34.74 8.88 19.57
CA ALA A 181 33.71 9.85 19.90
C ALA A 181 33.03 10.42 18.64
N LEU A 182 33.81 10.73 17.60
CA LEU A 182 33.29 11.17 16.32
C LEU A 182 32.36 10.10 15.69
N ALA A 183 32.80 8.83 15.66
CA ALA A 183 32.00 7.74 15.14
C ALA A 183 30.70 7.55 15.95
N PHE A 184 30.75 7.65 17.27
CA PHE A 184 29.60 7.55 18.16
C PHE A 184 28.58 8.68 17.90
N VAL A 185 29.04 9.94 17.83
CA VAL A 185 28.18 11.08 17.51
C VAL A 185 27.55 10.94 16.11
N THR A 186 28.35 10.49 15.14
CA THR A 186 27.87 10.22 13.78
C THR A 186 26.81 9.11 13.77
N ALA A 187 27.03 8.01 14.49
CA ALA A 187 26.06 6.93 14.61
C ALA A 187 24.75 7.41 15.25
N ILE A 188 24.82 8.22 16.31
CA ILE A 188 23.64 8.85 16.91
C ILE A 188 22.92 9.71 15.86
N ALA A 189 23.63 10.60 15.16
CA ALA A 189 23.03 11.50 14.17
C ALA A 189 22.36 10.73 13.00
N VAL A 190 22.89 9.56 12.63
CA VAL A 190 22.34 8.73 11.55
C VAL A 190 21.16 7.87 12.02
N PHE A 191 21.25 7.25 13.19
CA PHE A 191 20.34 6.18 13.60
C PHE A 191 19.32 6.58 14.68
N LEU A 192 19.49 7.72 15.37
CA LEU A 192 18.61 8.10 16.49
C LEU A 192 17.14 8.18 16.07
N SER A 193 16.86 8.84 14.93
CA SER A 193 15.48 8.99 14.44
C SER A 193 14.85 7.63 14.14
N ALA A 194 15.57 6.74 13.47
CA ALA A 194 15.09 5.38 13.18
C ALA A 194 14.89 4.59 14.48
N GLY A 195 15.85 4.69 15.44
CA GLY A 195 15.74 4.05 16.76
C GLY A 195 14.52 4.53 17.54
N LEU A 196 14.25 5.84 17.55
CA LEU A 196 13.08 6.41 18.20
C LEU A 196 11.76 5.97 17.52
N THR A 197 11.73 5.87 16.18
CA THR A 197 10.59 5.38 15.45
C THR A 197 10.31 3.91 15.79
N LEU A 198 11.33 3.06 15.76
CA LEU A 198 11.20 1.66 16.17
C LEU A 198 10.74 1.53 17.62
N TRP A 199 11.31 2.31 18.52
CA TRP A 199 10.89 2.34 19.92
C TRP A 199 9.42 2.70 20.05
N ARG A 200 8.97 3.75 19.34
CA ARG A 200 7.57 4.15 19.33
C ARG A 200 6.67 3.01 18.88
N GLU A 201 7.01 2.33 17.77
CA GLU A 201 6.21 1.21 17.27
C GLU A 201 6.18 0.03 18.27
N CYS A 202 7.32 -0.26 18.93
CA CYS A 202 7.37 -1.32 19.95
C CYS A 202 6.51 -1.04 21.18
N VAL A 203 6.34 0.23 21.57
CA VAL A 203 5.52 0.63 22.73
C VAL A 203 4.11 1.07 22.34
N SER A 204 3.83 1.23 21.06
CA SER A 204 2.49 1.57 20.55
C SER A 204 1.54 0.40 20.76
N ASN A 205 0.37 0.70 21.26
CA ASN A 205 -0.73 -0.25 21.36
C ASN A 205 -1.97 0.37 20.74
N TYR A 206 -2.53 -0.26 19.72
CA TYR A 206 -3.80 0.15 19.15
C TYR A 206 -4.66 -1.08 18.86
N GLN A 207 -5.95 -0.92 19.00
CA GLN A 207 -6.93 -1.96 18.74
C GLN A 207 -7.45 -1.80 17.31
N ALA A 208 -7.23 -2.81 16.45
CA ALA A 208 -7.69 -2.79 15.07
C ALA A 208 -9.21 -3.05 14.99
N PHE A 209 -9.71 -3.98 15.82
CA PHE A 209 -11.13 -4.33 15.92
C PHE A 209 -11.57 -4.30 17.39
N SER A 210 -12.78 -3.78 17.65
CA SER A 210 -13.41 -3.94 18.96
C SER A 210 -13.74 -5.41 19.24
N ALA A 211 -13.92 -5.78 20.48
CA ALA A 211 -14.34 -7.15 20.85
C ALA A 211 -15.66 -7.52 20.14
N SER A 212 -16.58 -6.58 20.02
CA SER A 212 -17.87 -6.80 19.36
C SER A 212 -17.75 -6.92 17.84
N ALA A 213 -16.81 -6.21 17.22
CA ALA A 213 -16.52 -6.39 15.79
C ALA A 213 -15.89 -7.77 15.53
N VAL A 214 -15.02 -8.26 16.43
CA VAL A 214 -14.46 -9.62 16.36
C VAL A 214 -15.57 -10.65 16.47
N GLU A 215 -16.45 -10.52 17.47
CA GLU A 215 -17.58 -11.42 17.67
C GLU A 215 -18.50 -11.49 16.42
N ALA A 216 -18.80 -10.35 15.81
CA ALA A 216 -19.59 -10.30 14.57
C ALA A 216 -18.87 -10.96 13.39
N GLY A 217 -17.55 -10.77 13.26
CA GLY A 217 -16.74 -11.43 12.24
C GLY A 217 -16.64 -12.94 12.44
N GLU A 218 -16.48 -13.41 13.69
CA GLU A 218 -16.48 -14.83 14.03
C GLU A 218 -17.84 -15.46 13.77
N PHE A 219 -18.93 -14.78 14.14
CA PHE A 219 -20.28 -15.26 13.81
C PHE A 219 -20.44 -15.44 12.29
N ALA A 220 -20.05 -14.43 11.49
CA ALA A 220 -20.15 -14.50 10.04
C ALA A 220 -19.30 -15.64 9.46
N ARG A 221 -18.12 -15.92 10.03
CA ARG A 221 -17.26 -17.03 9.60
C ARG A 221 -17.88 -18.40 9.92
N ASP A 222 -18.40 -18.55 11.13
CA ASP A 222 -18.75 -19.88 11.69
C ASP A 222 -20.21 -20.26 11.45
N ASN A 223 -21.10 -19.27 11.15
CA ASN A 223 -22.56 -19.47 11.06
C ASN A 223 -23.16 -19.06 9.71
N THR A 224 -22.35 -18.66 8.72
CA THR A 224 -22.85 -18.39 7.37
C THR A 224 -22.08 -19.21 6.33
N PRO A 225 -22.70 -19.53 5.17
CA PRO A 225 -22.02 -20.29 4.13
C PRO A 225 -20.72 -19.62 3.67
N GLU A 226 -19.73 -20.43 3.28
CA GLU A 226 -18.50 -19.92 2.68
C GLU A 226 -18.80 -19.11 1.41
N HIS A 227 -18.08 -17.99 1.24
CA HIS A 227 -18.22 -17.07 0.09
C HIS A 227 -19.56 -16.31 0.03
N SER A 228 -20.33 -16.27 1.11
CA SER A 228 -21.50 -15.39 1.20
C SER A 228 -21.15 -13.95 0.93
N THR A 229 -22.00 -13.21 0.24
CA THR A 229 -21.82 -11.80 -0.07
C THR A 229 -22.57 -10.92 0.92
N TYR A 230 -21.87 -9.96 1.49
CA TYR A 230 -22.41 -9.03 2.46
C TYR A 230 -22.55 -7.61 1.90
N MET A 231 -23.69 -6.99 2.13
CA MET A 231 -23.83 -5.55 2.02
C MET A 231 -23.19 -4.93 3.25
N THR A 232 -22.10 -4.16 3.06
CA THR A 232 -21.35 -3.47 4.13
C THR A 232 -20.93 -2.08 3.66
N GLY A 233 -20.55 -1.21 4.57
CA GLY A 233 -19.84 0.03 4.23
C GLY A 233 -18.43 -0.24 3.67
N THR A 234 -17.78 0.83 3.21
CA THR A 234 -16.46 0.78 2.53
C THR A 234 -15.28 1.03 3.47
N GLN A 235 -15.44 0.75 4.76
CA GLN A 235 -14.39 0.95 5.76
C GLN A 235 -13.17 0.04 5.53
N HIS A 236 -11.98 0.56 5.91
CA HIS A 236 -10.74 -0.18 5.76
C HIS A 236 -10.67 -1.44 6.65
N LEU A 237 -11.09 -1.31 7.90
CA LEU A 237 -11.15 -2.41 8.87
C LEU A 237 -12.57 -2.98 8.91
N ASN A 238 -12.91 -3.80 7.92
CA ASN A 238 -14.19 -4.47 7.83
C ASN A 238 -14.07 -5.89 8.43
N PRO A 239 -14.79 -6.22 9.52
CA PRO A 239 -14.65 -7.52 10.19
C PRO A 239 -15.18 -8.65 9.31
N ILE A 240 -16.18 -8.43 8.47
CA ILE A 240 -16.74 -9.44 7.57
C ILE A 240 -15.68 -9.88 6.54
N ALA A 241 -14.96 -8.94 5.92
CA ALA A 241 -13.91 -9.29 4.98
C ALA A 241 -12.62 -9.74 5.66
N SER A 242 -12.24 -9.12 6.81
CA SER A 242 -10.92 -9.32 7.42
C SER A 242 -10.86 -10.50 8.40
N ILE A 243 -11.95 -10.78 9.13
CA ILE A 243 -12.03 -11.84 10.15
C ILE A 243 -12.79 -13.04 9.60
N ALA A 244 -13.95 -12.81 8.97
CA ALA A 244 -14.76 -13.88 8.43
C ALA A 244 -14.25 -14.41 7.08
N GLY A 245 -13.55 -13.59 6.29
CA GLY A 245 -13.12 -13.99 4.95
C GLY A 245 -14.23 -14.03 3.92
N GLN A 246 -15.38 -13.44 4.23
CA GLN A 246 -16.55 -13.39 3.37
C GLN A 246 -16.45 -12.30 2.29
N ASN A 247 -17.26 -12.39 1.24
CA ASN A 247 -17.32 -11.38 0.19
C ASN A 247 -18.07 -10.14 0.69
N ILE A 248 -17.71 -8.98 0.15
CA ILE A 248 -18.40 -7.71 0.41
C ILE A 248 -18.65 -6.99 -0.90
N VAL A 249 -19.76 -6.25 -1.01
CA VAL A 249 -20.16 -5.53 -2.23
C VAL A 249 -19.07 -4.56 -2.69
N CYS A 250 -18.46 -3.83 -1.77
CA CYS A 250 -17.35 -2.93 -2.08
C CYS A 250 -16.30 -2.96 -0.96
N GLY A 251 -15.06 -3.16 -1.32
CA GLY A 251 -13.92 -3.03 -0.41
C GLY A 251 -13.62 -1.55 -0.05
N PRO A 252 -12.52 -1.29 0.70
CA PRO A 252 -12.11 0.07 1.06
C PRO A 252 -11.91 0.94 -0.18
N ASP A 253 -12.83 1.87 -0.42
CA ASP A 253 -12.92 2.66 -1.64
C ASP A 253 -11.64 3.46 -1.96
N LEU A 254 -11.04 4.08 -0.94
CA LEU A 254 -9.78 4.82 -1.11
C LEU A 254 -8.63 3.93 -1.59
N TRP A 255 -8.56 2.69 -1.11
CA TRP A 255 -7.53 1.75 -1.52
C TRP A 255 -7.76 1.23 -2.93
N LEU A 256 -9.02 0.96 -3.28
CA LEU A 256 -9.41 0.54 -4.62
C LEU A 256 -9.14 1.67 -5.63
N TYR A 257 -9.47 2.92 -5.27
CA TYR A 257 -9.15 4.10 -6.06
C TYR A 257 -7.63 4.24 -6.33
N TYR A 258 -6.78 4.08 -5.30
CA TYR A 258 -5.33 4.11 -5.50
C TYR A 258 -4.77 2.94 -6.31
N HIS A 259 -5.56 1.90 -6.53
CA HIS A 259 -5.24 0.80 -7.43
C HIS A 259 -5.89 0.97 -8.82
N GLY A 260 -6.49 2.11 -9.09
CA GLY A 260 -7.09 2.45 -10.38
C GLY A 260 -8.46 1.79 -10.62
N LEU A 261 -9.12 1.27 -9.57
CA LEU A 261 -10.45 0.68 -9.66
C LEU A 261 -11.52 1.75 -9.39
N ASP A 262 -12.49 1.86 -10.28
CA ASP A 262 -13.65 2.72 -10.06
C ASP A 262 -14.66 2.04 -9.13
N THR A 263 -14.95 2.69 -8.02
CA THR A 263 -15.90 2.24 -7.01
C THR A 263 -17.12 3.15 -6.90
N SER A 264 -17.24 4.14 -7.77
CA SER A 264 -18.24 5.21 -7.66
C SER A 264 -19.66 4.68 -7.67
N GLU A 265 -19.98 3.77 -8.60
CA GLU A 265 -21.30 3.15 -8.69
C GLU A 265 -21.63 2.34 -7.43
N ARG A 266 -20.73 1.43 -7.00
CA ARG A 266 -20.96 0.60 -5.81
C ARG A 266 -21.14 1.42 -4.53
N LYS A 267 -20.40 2.51 -4.40
CA LYS A 267 -20.52 3.42 -3.25
C LYS A 267 -21.89 4.13 -3.23
N MET A 268 -22.36 4.59 -4.38
CA MET A 268 -23.67 5.22 -4.48
C MET A 268 -24.77 4.22 -4.16
N ASP A 269 -24.69 3.01 -4.69
CA ASP A 269 -25.65 1.95 -4.46
C ASP A 269 -25.69 1.52 -2.98
N ILE A 270 -24.55 1.35 -2.33
CA ILE A 270 -24.46 1.08 -0.88
C ILE A 270 -25.12 2.20 -0.08
N ALA A 271 -24.85 3.45 -0.41
CA ALA A 271 -25.44 4.60 0.28
C ALA A 271 -26.96 4.68 0.06
N ALA A 272 -27.44 4.43 -1.16
CA ALA A 272 -28.86 4.39 -1.50
C ALA A 272 -29.55 3.28 -0.72
N PHE A 273 -29.01 2.07 -0.72
CA PHE A 273 -29.58 0.92 0.00
C PHE A 273 -29.71 1.19 1.51
N TYR A 274 -28.66 1.69 2.17
CA TYR A 274 -28.76 1.96 3.61
C TYR A 274 -29.73 3.09 3.96
N THR A 275 -29.89 4.07 3.07
CA THR A 275 -30.77 5.23 3.30
C THR A 275 -32.23 4.85 3.08
N ASP A 276 -32.54 4.07 2.07
CA ASP A 276 -33.90 3.60 1.75
C ASP A 276 -33.86 2.14 1.27
N PRO A 277 -33.84 1.18 2.20
CA PRO A 277 -33.76 -0.23 1.86
C PRO A 277 -34.96 -0.72 1.04
N GLU A 278 -36.16 -0.17 1.25
CA GLU A 278 -37.39 -0.63 0.60
C GLU A 278 -37.44 -0.26 -0.89
N GLU A 279 -36.95 0.92 -1.26
CA GLU A 279 -36.90 1.39 -2.64
C GLU A 279 -35.69 0.79 -3.42
N ASN A 280 -34.72 0.20 -2.74
CA ASN A 280 -33.46 -0.28 -3.33
C ASN A 280 -33.23 -1.79 -3.13
N LEU A 281 -34.30 -2.60 -3.07
CA LEU A 281 -34.19 -4.07 -2.92
C LEU A 281 -33.51 -4.73 -4.10
N ASP A 282 -33.65 -4.16 -5.31
CA ASP A 282 -33.01 -4.63 -6.54
C ASP A 282 -31.47 -4.63 -6.46
N LEU A 283 -30.88 -3.80 -5.62
CA LEU A 283 -29.43 -3.79 -5.37
C LEU A 283 -28.94 -5.06 -4.68
N LEU A 284 -29.79 -5.72 -3.90
CA LEU A 284 -29.45 -7.01 -3.28
C LEU A 284 -29.33 -8.10 -4.36
N GLU A 285 -30.23 -8.11 -5.33
CA GLU A 285 -30.16 -9.03 -6.47
C GLU A 285 -28.97 -8.67 -7.40
N LYS A 286 -28.78 -7.35 -7.69
CA LYS A 286 -27.69 -6.87 -8.52
C LYS A 286 -26.30 -7.35 -8.05
N TYR A 287 -26.10 -7.44 -6.75
CA TYR A 287 -24.83 -7.79 -6.15
C TYR A 287 -24.79 -9.19 -5.52
N ASP A 288 -25.85 -9.99 -5.68
CA ASP A 288 -26.00 -11.33 -5.12
C ASP A 288 -25.73 -11.32 -3.60
N VAL A 289 -26.47 -10.46 -2.88
CA VAL A 289 -26.26 -10.21 -1.45
C VAL A 289 -27.05 -11.22 -0.62
N ASP A 290 -26.36 -11.98 0.21
CA ASP A 290 -26.94 -12.94 1.16
C ASP A 290 -27.25 -12.32 2.52
N TYR A 291 -26.39 -11.39 2.97
CA TYR A 291 -26.47 -10.79 4.30
C TYR A 291 -26.23 -9.29 4.27
N ILE A 292 -26.82 -8.58 5.25
CA ILE A 292 -26.64 -7.16 5.46
C ILE A 292 -25.96 -6.97 6.82
N TYR A 293 -24.86 -6.24 6.85
CA TYR A 293 -24.11 -5.90 8.05
C TYR A 293 -24.29 -4.44 8.42
N VAL A 294 -24.67 -4.16 9.66
CA VAL A 294 -24.87 -2.80 10.17
C VAL A 294 -24.10 -2.62 11.48
N SER A 295 -23.06 -1.82 11.45
CA SER A 295 -22.26 -1.47 12.63
C SER A 295 -22.36 0.03 12.96
N SER A 296 -21.53 0.46 13.91
CA SER A 296 -21.34 1.90 14.21
C SER A 296 -20.84 2.68 12.99
N TYR A 297 -20.04 2.05 12.11
CA TYR A 297 -19.56 2.69 10.90
C TYR A 297 -20.70 2.98 9.91
N GLU A 298 -21.53 1.99 9.60
CA GLU A 298 -22.67 2.17 8.70
C GLU A 298 -23.63 3.22 9.24
N ARG A 299 -23.96 3.15 10.54
CA ARG A 299 -24.85 4.15 11.20
C ARG A 299 -24.28 5.56 11.19
N SER A 300 -22.95 5.72 11.24
CA SER A 300 -22.31 7.04 11.20
C SER A 300 -22.08 7.58 9.79
N SER A 301 -21.92 6.70 8.81
CA SER A 301 -21.59 7.06 7.42
C SER A 301 -22.82 7.22 6.54
N TYR A 302 -23.90 6.49 6.85
CA TYR A 302 -25.15 6.47 6.09
C TYR A 302 -26.33 6.78 7.02
N ALA A 303 -27.43 7.27 6.45
CA ALA A 303 -28.68 7.46 7.19
C ALA A 303 -29.44 6.11 7.26
N VAL A 304 -28.88 5.13 8.00
CA VAL A 304 -29.41 3.75 8.03
C VAL A 304 -30.81 3.70 8.62
N ASP A 305 -31.78 3.23 7.83
CA ASP A 305 -33.15 2.96 8.31
C ASP A 305 -33.25 1.56 8.95
N VAL A 306 -32.83 1.48 10.21
CA VAL A 306 -32.85 0.22 11.00
C VAL A 306 -34.28 -0.34 11.13
N ASN A 307 -35.30 0.52 11.22
CA ASN A 307 -36.70 0.08 11.40
C ASN A 307 -37.19 -0.68 10.15
N THR A 308 -36.84 -0.17 8.98
CA THR A 308 -37.17 -0.84 7.71
C THR A 308 -36.36 -2.13 7.55
N LEU A 309 -35.08 -2.16 7.91
CA LEU A 309 -34.28 -3.38 7.91
C LEU A 309 -34.88 -4.45 8.84
N ASP A 310 -35.29 -4.09 10.05
CA ASP A 310 -35.92 -5.01 11.03
C ASP A 310 -37.28 -5.55 10.54
N ARG A 311 -37.97 -4.81 9.67
CA ARG A 311 -39.26 -5.22 9.10
C ARG A 311 -39.08 -6.15 7.89
N LEU A 312 -38.07 -5.89 7.06
CA LEU A 312 -37.87 -6.61 5.80
C LEU A 312 -37.04 -7.87 5.94
N PHE A 313 -36.11 -7.91 6.87
CA PHE A 313 -35.09 -8.95 6.95
C PHE A 313 -35.04 -9.64 8.32
N THR A 314 -34.57 -10.89 8.35
CA THR A 314 -34.42 -11.64 9.57
C THR A 314 -33.08 -11.34 10.25
N ARG A 315 -33.13 -10.85 11.48
CA ARG A 315 -31.93 -10.61 12.28
C ARG A 315 -31.36 -11.93 12.75
N VAL A 316 -30.16 -12.30 12.29
CA VAL A 316 -29.46 -13.55 12.62
C VAL A 316 -28.40 -13.36 13.68
N PHE A 317 -27.87 -12.15 13.82
CA PHE A 317 -26.90 -11.78 14.88
C PHE A 317 -27.13 -10.35 15.32
N SER A 318 -26.94 -10.09 16.61
CA SER A 318 -26.91 -8.73 17.14
C SER A 318 -26.14 -8.68 18.44
N ASN A 319 -25.24 -7.71 18.54
CA ASN A 319 -24.63 -7.31 19.79
C ASN A 319 -24.76 -5.79 19.97
N TRP A 320 -24.09 -5.19 20.95
CA TRP A 320 -24.25 -3.74 21.23
C TRP A 320 -23.69 -2.84 20.10
N GLU A 321 -22.79 -3.33 19.23
CA GLU A 321 -22.17 -2.54 18.18
C GLU A 321 -22.67 -2.90 16.77
N ALA A 322 -22.94 -4.19 16.50
CA ALA A 322 -23.21 -4.68 15.16
C ALA A 322 -24.46 -5.57 15.11
N THR A 323 -25.12 -5.56 13.96
CA THR A 323 -26.28 -6.41 13.63
C THR A 323 -26.06 -7.02 12.25
N ILE A 324 -26.40 -8.32 12.07
CA ILE A 324 -26.37 -9.00 10.78
C ILE A 324 -27.80 -9.48 10.48
N TYR A 325 -28.26 -9.19 9.26
CA TYR A 325 -29.54 -9.64 8.75
C TYR A 325 -29.34 -10.63 7.61
N ALA A 326 -30.15 -11.69 7.53
CA ALA A 326 -30.23 -12.56 6.38
C ALA A 326 -31.23 -12.00 5.38
N VAL A 327 -30.85 -11.95 4.09
CA VAL A 327 -31.73 -11.51 2.99
C VAL A 327 -32.73 -12.59 2.64
N HIS A 328 -32.28 -13.86 2.58
CA HIS A 328 -33.12 -15.02 2.33
C HIS A 328 -32.98 -15.98 3.51
N PRO A 329 -33.93 -15.99 4.46
CA PRO A 329 -33.85 -16.91 5.58
C PRO A 329 -34.00 -18.35 5.07
N SER A 330 -32.94 -19.16 5.24
CA SER A 330 -33.03 -20.60 5.10
C SER A 330 -33.76 -21.16 6.33
N SER A 331 -34.37 -22.35 6.22
CA SER A 331 -35.07 -23.02 7.34
C SER A 331 -34.18 -23.21 8.59
N GLU A 332 -32.86 -23.23 8.45
CA GLU A 332 -31.90 -23.30 9.54
C GLU A 332 -31.65 -21.94 10.22
N THR A 333 -31.84 -20.81 9.52
CA THR A 333 -31.68 -19.46 10.08
C THR A 333 -32.88 -19.00 10.90
N GLU A 334 -34.08 -19.57 10.71
CA GLU A 334 -35.27 -19.29 11.53
C GLU A 334 -35.10 -19.80 12.98
N ASP A 335 -34.42 -20.92 13.16
CA ASP A 335 -34.15 -21.48 14.51
C ASP A 335 -33.11 -20.63 15.28
N MET A 336 -32.13 -20.06 14.60
CA MET A 336 -31.12 -19.16 15.22
C MET A 336 -31.70 -17.81 15.61
N GLY A 337 -32.59 -17.24 14.78
CA GLY A 337 -33.28 -15.97 15.06
C GLY A 337 -34.20 -16.04 16.29
N ASN A 338 -34.87 -17.16 16.47
CA ASN A 338 -35.71 -17.42 17.65
C ASN A 338 -34.92 -17.61 18.94
N GLY A 339 -33.70 -18.18 18.86
CA GLY A 339 -32.80 -18.33 19.99
C GLY A 339 -32.23 -16.99 20.48
N ALA A 340 -31.85 -16.09 19.59
CA ALA A 340 -31.34 -14.77 19.92
C ALA A 340 -32.42 -13.86 20.54
N SER A 341 -33.67 -13.94 20.03
CA SER A 341 -34.81 -13.20 20.60
C SER A 341 -35.22 -13.68 21.99
N ALA A 342 -35.01 -14.98 22.30
CA ALA A 342 -35.29 -15.52 23.63
C ALA A 342 -34.22 -15.11 24.67
N ALA A 343 -32.97 -15.02 24.28
CA ALA A 343 -31.86 -14.59 25.16
C ALA A 343 -32.00 -13.11 25.58
N LEU A 344 -32.52 -12.26 24.72
CA LEU A 344 -32.78 -10.84 25.01
C LEU A 344 -33.98 -10.62 25.94
N ARG A 345 -34.93 -11.54 26.02
CA ARG A 345 -36.12 -11.47 26.92
C ARG A 345 -35.91 -12.12 28.30
N GLY A 346 -34.85 -12.88 28.48
CA GLY A 346 -34.54 -13.56 29.75
C GLY A 346 -33.60 -12.83 30.71
N GLY A 347 -33.14 -11.64 30.36
CA GLY A 347 -32.19 -10.81 31.12
C GLY A 347 -32.78 -9.50 31.68
N ALA A 348 -34.07 -9.47 32.07
CA ALA A 348 -34.68 -8.36 32.79
C ALA A 348 -34.90 -8.68 34.26
#